data_d2fc92f2c33fc064031655b489c209c8
#
_entry.id   d2fc92f2c33fc064031655b489c209c8
#
_cell.length_a   1.000
_cell.length_b   1.000
_cell.length_c   1.000
_cell.angle_alpha   90.00
_cell.angle_beta   90.00
_cell.angle_gamma   90.00
#
_symmetry.space_group_name_H-M   'P 1'
#
loop_
_entity.id
_entity.type
_entity.pdbx_description
1 polymer ?
#
loop_
_entity_poly.entity_id
_entity_poly.type
_entity_poly.pdbx_seq_one_letter_code
_entity_poly.pdbx_strand_id
1 'polypeptide(L)'
;MQIKRVLVTAALVFALGACSDDAQQTAADAAAKAKAAAEATQAAAAKTAQQAQVAAAQAKQAADQAKAGDMNAAANTAQQAAQSGQVAASSAQETADTAKEGAKDVKDAAQKAADEAKKDGGGH
;
A
#
# COMPACT_ATOMS: atom_id res chain seq x y z
N MET A 1 15.48 6.05 -6.02
CA MET A 1 15.01 7.35 -5.52
C MET A 1 13.81 7.85 -6.33
N GLN A 2 12.68 7.13 -6.32
CA GLN A 2 11.47 7.54 -7.06
C GLN A 2 10.18 7.46 -6.21
N ILE A 3 10.28 7.28 -4.90
CA ILE A 3 9.13 7.10 -4.00
C ILE A 3 8.42 8.44 -3.67
N LYS A 4 9.05 9.58 -3.96
CA LYS A 4 8.47 10.89 -3.63
C LYS A 4 7.41 11.42 -4.60
N ARG A 5 7.15 10.75 -5.72
CA ARG A 5 6.23 11.26 -6.76
C ARG A 5 4.81 10.69 -6.75
N VAL A 6 4.53 9.67 -5.95
CA VAL A 6 3.19 9.06 -5.88
C VAL A 6 2.26 9.78 -4.87
N LEU A 7 2.80 10.61 -4.00
CA LEU A 7 2.04 11.29 -2.93
C LEU A 7 1.34 12.59 -3.35
N VAL A 8 1.52 13.06 -4.59
CA VAL A 8 1.02 14.41 -4.98
C VAL A 8 -0.33 14.36 -5.71
N THR A 9 -0.81 13.20 -6.14
CA THR A 9 -2.03 13.11 -6.95
C THR A 9 -3.34 13.02 -6.15
N ALA A 10 -3.29 12.90 -4.84
CA ALA A 10 -4.50 12.79 -4.00
C ALA A 10 -5.08 14.14 -3.56
N ALA A 11 -4.40 15.26 -3.83
CA ALA A 11 -4.77 16.56 -3.24
C ALA A 11 -5.66 17.45 -4.14
N LEU A 12 -6.07 17.01 -5.32
CA LEU A 12 -6.65 17.91 -6.33
C LEU A 12 -8.15 17.75 -6.58
N VAL A 13 -8.88 17.01 -5.73
CA VAL A 13 -10.34 16.83 -5.89
C VAL A 13 -11.17 17.76 -4.98
N PHE A 14 -10.51 18.61 -4.18
CA PHE A 14 -11.20 19.38 -3.13
C PHE A 14 -11.77 20.75 -3.53
N ALA A 15 -11.77 21.12 -4.80
CA ALA A 15 -12.07 22.52 -5.16
C ALA A 15 -13.45 22.80 -5.79
N LEU A 16 -14.37 21.84 -5.88
CA LEU A 16 -15.65 22.09 -6.54
C LEU A 16 -16.82 21.47 -5.74
N GLY A 17 -17.46 22.22 -4.89
CA GLY A 17 -18.76 21.82 -4.37
C GLY A 17 -19.11 22.23 -2.95
N ALA A 18 -18.98 23.51 -2.61
CA ALA A 18 -19.57 24.04 -1.40
C ALA A 18 -21.00 24.49 -1.71
N CYS A 19 -22.02 23.69 -1.40
CA CYS A 19 -23.37 24.21 -1.21
C CYS A 19 -24.38 23.28 -0.51
N SER A 20 -24.03 22.03 -0.13
CA SER A 20 -24.91 21.27 0.76
C SER A 20 -24.11 20.53 1.84
N ASP A 21 -24.66 20.46 3.05
CA ASP A 21 -24.03 19.79 4.17
C ASP A 21 -23.74 18.29 3.87
N ASP A 22 -24.62 17.65 3.12
CA ASP A 22 -24.47 16.25 2.71
C ASP A 22 -23.30 16.02 1.74
N ALA A 23 -23.06 16.95 0.81
CA ALA A 23 -21.94 16.87 -0.11
C ALA A 23 -20.59 17.08 0.61
N GLN A 24 -20.55 17.93 1.62
CA GLN A 24 -19.37 18.13 2.45
C GLN A 24 -19.06 16.87 3.29
N GLN A 25 -20.06 16.24 3.85
CA GLN A 25 -19.89 15.03 4.66
C GLN A 25 -19.41 13.85 3.81
N THR A 26 -19.97 13.67 2.61
CA THR A 26 -19.54 12.62 1.68
C THR A 26 -18.11 12.84 1.16
N ALA A 27 -17.71 14.10 0.93
CA ALA A 27 -16.35 14.46 0.55
C ALA A 27 -15.35 14.20 1.69
N ALA A 28 -15.75 14.51 2.94
CA ALA A 28 -14.94 14.21 4.13
C ALA A 28 -14.75 12.70 4.34
N ASP A 29 -15.80 11.92 4.15
CA ASP A 29 -15.73 10.45 4.22
C ASP A 29 -14.83 9.85 3.13
N ALA A 30 -14.89 10.38 1.91
CA ALA A 30 -14.00 9.97 0.83
C ALA A 30 -12.54 10.28 1.14
N ALA A 31 -12.25 11.44 1.72
CA ALA A 31 -10.92 11.83 2.16
C ALA A 31 -10.39 10.95 3.30
N ALA A 32 -11.24 10.64 4.28
CA ALA A 32 -10.90 9.75 5.38
C ALA A 32 -10.56 8.33 4.89
N LYS A 33 -11.34 7.79 3.96
CA LYS A 33 -11.08 6.49 3.31
C LYS A 33 -9.78 6.51 2.51
N ALA A 34 -9.52 7.56 1.76
CA ALA A 34 -8.28 7.71 1.01
C ALA A 34 -7.05 7.73 1.92
N LYS A 35 -7.14 8.45 3.05
CA LYS A 35 -6.08 8.49 4.06
C LYS A 35 -5.86 7.11 4.70
N ALA A 36 -6.91 6.43 5.11
CA ALA A 36 -6.83 5.10 5.70
C ALA A 36 -6.23 4.08 4.72
N ALA A 37 -6.62 4.11 3.45
CA ALA A 37 -6.06 3.24 2.41
C ALA A 37 -4.57 3.52 2.18
N ALA A 38 -4.16 4.79 2.18
CA ALA A 38 -2.75 5.17 2.05
C ALA A 38 -1.91 4.69 3.25
N GLU A 39 -2.40 4.86 4.46
CA GLU A 39 -1.73 4.41 5.69
C GLU A 39 -1.60 2.89 5.72
N ALA A 40 -2.67 2.15 5.36
CA ALA A 40 -2.64 0.68 5.28
C ALA A 40 -1.62 0.19 4.25
N THR A 41 -1.57 0.82 3.08
CA THR A 41 -0.60 0.47 2.03
C THR A 41 0.83 0.77 2.47
N GLN A 42 1.08 1.90 3.15
CA GLN A 42 2.40 2.22 3.67
C GLN A 42 2.86 1.23 4.75
N ALA A 43 1.97 0.85 5.67
CA ALA A 43 2.27 -0.13 6.71
C ALA A 43 2.61 -1.51 6.10
N ALA A 44 1.83 -1.95 5.11
CA ALA A 44 2.06 -3.20 4.40
C ALA A 44 3.40 -3.17 3.61
N ALA A 45 3.71 -2.07 2.94
CA ALA A 45 4.96 -1.89 2.22
C ALA A 45 6.18 -1.88 3.16
N ALA A 46 6.08 -1.25 4.33
CA ALA A 46 7.14 -1.25 5.34
C ALA A 46 7.42 -2.67 5.85
N LYS A 47 6.38 -3.45 6.13
CA LYS A 47 6.49 -4.85 6.54
C LYS A 47 7.18 -5.71 5.46
N THR A 48 6.77 -5.55 4.21
CA THR A 48 7.39 -6.23 3.06
C THR A 48 8.88 -5.88 2.94
N ALA A 49 9.24 -4.61 3.10
CA ALA A 49 10.63 -4.17 3.05
C ALA A 49 11.49 -4.80 4.17
N GLN A 50 10.96 -4.88 5.38
CA GLN A 50 11.64 -5.55 6.50
C GLN A 50 11.87 -7.04 6.22
N GLN A 51 10.87 -7.74 5.71
CA GLN A 51 10.99 -9.17 5.36
C GLN A 51 12.03 -9.39 4.25
N ALA A 52 12.07 -8.52 3.24
CA ALA A 52 13.07 -8.59 2.19
C ALA A 52 14.50 -8.35 2.73
N GLN A 53 14.67 -7.44 3.69
CA GLN A 53 15.97 -7.22 4.35
C GLN A 53 16.41 -8.44 5.15
N VAL A 54 15.51 -9.13 5.85
CA VAL A 54 15.82 -10.37 6.56
C VAL A 54 16.29 -11.45 5.59
N ALA A 55 15.58 -11.65 4.49
CA ALA A 55 15.96 -12.62 3.46
C ALA A 55 17.34 -12.30 2.87
N ALA A 56 17.64 -11.05 2.58
CA ALA A 56 18.93 -10.61 2.06
C ALA A 56 20.07 -10.84 3.07
N ALA A 57 19.83 -10.56 4.34
CA ALA A 57 20.82 -10.79 5.40
C ALA A 57 21.14 -12.29 5.56
N GLN A 58 20.13 -13.14 5.54
CA GLN A 58 20.29 -14.60 5.58
C GLN A 58 21.04 -15.13 4.36
N ALA A 59 20.73 -14.63 3.16
CA ALA A 59 21.45 -15.01 1.95
C ALA A 59 22.94 -14.65 2.02
N LYS A 60 23.26 -13.47 2.54
CA LYS A 60 24.65 -13.05 2.78
C LYS A 60 25.36 -13.95 3.79
N GLN A 61 24.69 -14.27 4.90
CA GLN A 61 25.24 -15.18 5.90
C GLN A 61 25.51 -16.58 5.32
N ALA A 62 24.62 -17.13 4.50
CA ALA A 62 24.85 -18.38 3.81
C ALA A 62 26.09 -18.34 2.91
N ALA A 63 26.27 -17.24 2.18
CA ALA A 63 27.44 -17.05 1.32
C ALA A 63 28.76 -16.97 2.14
N ASP A 64 28.74 -16.32 3.29
CA ASP A 64 29.92 -16.22 4.15
C ASP A 64 30.24 -17.57 4.81
N GLN A 65 29.25 -18.35 5.23
CA GLN A 65 29.43 -19.72 5.73
C GLN A 65 30.02 -20.66 4.66
N ALA A 66 29.54 -20.55 3.43
CA ALA A 66 30.08 -21.33 2.31
C ALA A 66 31.55 -21.01 2.04
N LYS A 67 31.95 -19.73 2.10
CA LYS A 67 33.34 -19.30 1.98
C LYS A 67 34.23 -19.81 3.13
N ALA A 68 33.66 -19.94 4.32
CA ALA A 68 34.35 -20.50 5.48
C ALA A 68 34.47 -22.04 5.42
N GLY A 69 33.88 -22.69 4.42
CA GLY A 69 33.93 -24.15 4.24
C GLY A 69 32.84 -24.92 4.98
N ASP A 70 31.95 -24.25 5.67
CA ASP A 70 30.81 -24.89 6.37
C ASP A 70 29.60 -25.03 5.44
N MET A 71 29.68 -26.01 4.55
CA MET A 71 28.67 -26.25 3.52
C MET A 71 27.32 -26.65 4.09
N ASN A 72 27.27 -27.35 5.24
CA ASN A 72 26.02 -27.76 5.85
C ASN A 72 25.29 -26.54 6.47
N ALA A 73 26.00 -25.69 7.20
CA ALA A 73 25.44 -24.46 7.74
C ALA A 73 25.01 -23.52 6.60
N ALA A 74 25.81 -23.41 5.55
CA ALA A 74 25.48 -22.61 4.37
C ALA A 74 24.18 -23.10 3.69
N ALA A 75 24.01 -24.41 3.50
CA ALA A 75 22.80 -24.98 2.91
C ALA A 75 21.55 -24.71 3.75
N ASN A 76 21.63 -24.91 5.07
CA ASN A 76 20.52 -24.63 5.97
C ASN A 76 20.14 -23.15 5.97
N THR A 77 21.13 -22.24 6.03
CA THR A 77 20.89 -20.81 6.01
C THR A 77 20.34 -20.35 4.65
N ALA A 78 20.77 -20.95 3.54
CA ALA A 78 20.22 -20.68 2.21
C ALA A 78 18.74 -21.11 2.09
N GLN A 79 18.36 -22.24 2.68
CA GLN A 79 16.95 -22.65 2.75
C GLN A 79 16.11 -21.66 3.56
N GLN A 80 16.61 -21.18 4.70
CA GLN A 80 15.93 -20.16 5.48
C GLN A 80 15.78 -18.84 4.69
N ALA A 81 16.82 -18.42 3.96
CA ALA A 81 16.75 -17.25 3.10
C ALA A 81 15.69 -17.40 2.00
N ALA A 82 15.60 -18.58 1.39
CA ALA A 82 14.57 -18.87 0.38
C ALA A 82 13.15 -18.79 0.96
N GLN A 83 12.92 -19.35 2.16
CA GLN A 83 11.64 -19.26 2.84
C GLN A 83 11.28 -17.80 3.20
N SER A 84 12.24 -17.04 3.73
CA SER A 84 12.05 -15.61 4.03
C SER A 84 11.76 -14.81 2.75
N GLY A 85 12.39 -15.15 1.65
CA GLY A 85 12.11 -14.57 0.34
C GLY A 85 10.69 -14.85 -0.16
N GLN A 86 10.17 -16.06 0.04
CA GLN A 86 8.79 -16.42 -0.28
C GLN A 86 7.79 -15.63 0.57
N VAL A 87 8.07 -15.48 1.86
CA VAL A 87 7.23 -14.65 2.76
C VAL A 87 7.23 -13.20 2.30
N ALA A 88 8.38 -12.65 1.93
CA ALA A 88 8.47 -11.29 1.41
C ALA A 88 7.68 -11.13 0.10
N ALA A 89 7.73 -12.10 -0.80
CA ALA A 89 6.95 -12.10 -2.05
C ALA A 89 5.44 -12.14 -1.79
N SER A 90 4.99 -12.99 -0.87
CA SER A 90 3.56 -13.06 -0.47
C SER A 90 3.10 -11.74 0.15
N SER A 91 3.90 -11.14 1.03
CA SER A 91 3.60 -9.81 1.60
C SER A 91 3.56 -8.71 0.56
N ALA A 92 4.40 -8.77 -0.48
CA ALA A 92 4.34 -7.82 -1.59
C ALA A 92 3.03 -7.95 -2.37
N GLN A 93 2.54 -9.16 -2.54
CA GLN A 93 1.27 -9.44 -3.19
C GLN A 93 0.08 -8.92 -2.37
N GLU A 94 0.08 -9.17 -1.05
CA GLU A 94 -0.92 -8.61 -0.13
C GLU A 94 -0.91 -7.08 -0.14
N THR A 95 0.28 -6.46 -0.20
CA THR A 95 0.40 -5.00 -0.31
C THR A 95 -0.23 -4.47 -1.60
N ALA A 96 -0.01 -5.15 -2.73
CA ALA A 96 -0.60 -4.79 -4.00
C ALA A 96 -2.13 -4.93 -4.00
N ASP A 97 -2.64 -5.98 -3.37
CA ASP A 97 -4.08 -6.20 -3.26
C ASP A 97 -4.74 -5.18 -2.31
N THR A 98 -4.12 -4.87 -1.18
CA THR A 98 -4.56 -3.79 -0.28
C THR A 98 -4.61 -2.43 -1.00
N ALA A 99 -3.61 -2.14 -1.82
CA ALA A 99 -3.58 -0.89 -2.60
C ALA A 99 -4.71 -0.83 -3.65
N LYS A 100 -5.01 -1.96 -4.32
CA LYS A 100 -6.12 -2.05 -5.28
C LYS A 100 -7.48 -1.89 -4.62
N GLU A 101 -7.68 -2.54 -3.47
CA GLU A 101 -8.92 -2.45 -2.70
C GLU A 101 -9.14 -1.03 -2.20
N GLY A 102 -8.11 -0.40 -1.62
CA GLY A 102 -8.17 0.99 -1.20
C GLY A 102 -8.46 1.96 -2.35
N ALA A 103 -7.88 1.75 -3.53
CA ALA A 103 -8.15 2.56 -4.71
C ALA A 103 -9.61 2.40 -5.21
N LYS A 104 -10.18 1.20 -5.11
CA LYS A 104 -11.58 0.93 -5.44
C LYS A 104 -12.51 1.65 -4.47
N ASP A 105 -12.26 1.55 -3.16
CA ASP A 105 -13.07 2.20 -2.13
C ASP A 105 -13.09 3.72 -2.27
N VAL A 106 -11.94 4.31 -2.60
CA VAL A 106 -11.82 5.75 -2.88
C VAL A 106 -12.62 6.13 -4.12
N LYS A 107 -12.56 5.33 -5.19
CA LYS A 107 -13.30 5.57 -6.42
C LYS A 107 -14.81 5.50 -6.19
N ASP A 108 -15.28 4.48 -5.47
CA ASP A 108 -16.70 4.28 -5.18
C ASP A 108 -17.24 5.41 -4.29
N ALA A 109 -16.45 5.86 -3.30
CA ALA A 109 -16.79 7.00 -2.46
C ALA A 109 -16.84 8.32 -3.25
N ALA A 110 -15.90 8.54 -4.16
CA ALA A 110 -15.87 9.72 -5.03
C ALA A 110 -17.06 9.74 -6.01
N GLN A 111 -17.44 8.58 -6.55
CA GLN A 111 -18.57 8.45 -7.44
C GLN A 111 -19.89 8.75 -6.71
N LYS A 112 -20.06 8.22 -5.49
CA LYS A 112 -21.21 8.52 -4.65
C LYS A 112 -21.34 10.01 -4.35
N ALA A 113 -20.24 10.68 -4.00
CA ALA A 113 -20.22 12.12 -3.78
C ALA A 113 -20.63 12.91 -5.03
N ALA A 114 -20.18 12.49 -6.21
CA ALA A 114 -20.54 13.12 -7.47
C ALA A 114 -22.02 12.94 -7.84
N ASP A 115 -22.61 11.79 -7.52
CA ASP A 115 -24.02 11.48 -7.80
C ASP A 115 -24.96 12.25 -6.84
N GLU A 116 -24.57 12.42 -5.58
CA GLU A 116 -25.29 13.23 -4.60
C GLU A 116 -25.26 14.72 -5.00
N ALA A 117 -24.12 15.24 -5.42
CA ALA A 117 -23.99 16.63 -5.88
C ALA A 117 -24.88 16.95 -7.11
N LYS A 118 -25.16 15.95 -7.98
CA LYS A 118 -26.07 16.11 -9.12
C LYS A 118 -27.53 16.12 -8.72
N LYS A 119 -27.91 15.43 -7.66
CA LYS A 119 -29.31 15.41 -7.16
C LYS A 119 -29.73 16.76 -6.60
N ASP A 120 -28.82 17.45 -5.90
CA ASP A 120 -29.13 18.74 -5.28
C ASP A 120 -29.10 19.92 -6.27
N GLY A 121 -28.42 19.75 -7.42
CA GLY A 121 -28.36 20.78 -8.49
C GLY A 121 -29.55 20.77 -9.47
N GLY A 122 -30.52 19.87 -9.35
CA GLY A 122 -31.65 19.70 -10.27
C GLY A 122 -32.96 20.37 -9.84
N GLY A 123 -32.97 21.18 -8.81
CA GLY A 123 -34.14 21.81 -8.22
C GLY A 123 -34.26 23.32 -8.51
N HIS A 124 -34.39 23.70 -9.77
CA HIS A 124 -34.91 25.04 -10.16
C HIS A 124 -35.73 24.93 -11.43
#